data_48a465811a0035181906ed089c1adb24
#
_entry.id   48a465811a0035181906ed089c1adb24
#
_cell.length_a   1.000
_cell.length_b   1.000
_cell.length_c   1.000
_cell.angle_alpha   90.00
_cell.angle_beta   90.00
_cell.angle_gamma   90.00
#
_symmetry.space_group_name_H-M   'P 1'
#
loop_
_entity.id
_entity.type
_entity.pdbx_description
1 polymer ?
#
loop_
_entity_poly.entity_id
_entity_poly.type
_entity_poly.pdbx_seq_one_letter_code
_entity_poly.pdbx_strand_id
1 'polypeptide(L)'
;MQVQAWPHDGKFNETFPEPTLTPSARLSAAIEILDDIAERRRPAADALKDWGLAHRYAGSGDRAAIASLVYDGLRRRASAAWIMGAETGRAIVIGMLRLQRGLAEPSIASLFDGARFAPPPLTADERKRLTEGSLADAPPEVAGDAPAFVLPSLAALLGEALLPELRALGRRAPLDIRVNTLKQSRDEAFAALADLSPETTPLSALGLRVPLGEDGRGPALHVDPLFLEGGFEIQDEGSQIASLLAGAKPGETIVDLCAGGGGKSLALAAITGNAAHIIATDADPRRLAPIHERLRRSGAQVEVRTPRTGKARSDVLAPLDGTVDRVLVDAPCTGTGTWRRNPDAKWRLRPGSLSGRIAEQAEVLDRAARLLRPGGTLVYVTCSLLPEENDAAVDGLLQRSRAIRPVATDLTAIPGLDEKVRKTTRGIQMSPALTGTDGFYVATMTRKS
;
A
#
# COMPACT_ATOMS: atom_id res chain seq x y z
N MET A 1 0.51 58.42 -34.61
CA MET A 1 0.94 57.12 -35.10
C MET A 1 0.05 56.07 -34.44
N GLN A 2 -0.87 55.58 -35.22
CA GLN A 2 -1.87 54.58 -34.80
C GLN A 2 -1.19 53.22 -34.75
N VAL A 3 -1.34 52.53 -33.62
CA VAL A 3 -0.94 51.11 -33.47
C VAL A 3 -2.15 50.26 -33.83
N GLN A 4 -2.05 49.52 -34.95
CA GLN A 4 -3.08 48.60 -35.42
C GLN A 4 -3.20 47.41 -34.45
N ALA A 5 -4.47 47.19 -33.99
CA ALA A 5 -4.86 46.00 -33.25
C ALA A 5 -4.96 44.78 -34.20
N TRP A 6 -4.40 43.67 -33.81
CA TRP A 6 -4.58 42.35 -34.45
C TRP A 6 -5.92 41.76 -34.02
N PRO A 7 -6.70 41.13 -34.94
CA PRO A 7 -7.97 40.51 -34.59
C PRO A 7 -7.73 39.21 -33.84
N HIS A 8 -8.31 39.10 -32.66
CA HIS A 8 -8.51 37.84 -31.95
C HIS A 8 -9.75 37.15 -32.54
N ASP A 9 -9.59 36.31 -33.53
CA ASP A 9 -10.59 35.31 -33.90
C ASP A 9 -10.18 33.96 -33.34
N GLY A 10 -10.95 33.57 -32.30
CA GLY A 10 -10.88 32.23 -31.74
C GLY A 10 -11.33 31.17 -32.74
N LYS A 11 -10.70 30.04 -32.65
CA LYS A 11 -11.04 28.66 -33.00
C LYS A 11 -9.81 27.92 -33.53
N PHE A 12 -9.00 27.41 -32.67
CA PHE A 12 -8.22 26.20 -32.91
C PHE A 12 -8.24 25.42 -31.60
N ASN A 13 -9.36 24.79 -31.33
CA ASN A 13 -9.45 23.71 -30.35
C ASN A 13 -9.89 22.45 -31.08
N GLU A 14 -9.17 22.11 -32.17
CA GLU A 14 -9.15 20.74 -32.66
C GLU A 14 -8.19 19.97 -31.76
N THR A 15 -8.71 19.44 -30.65
CA THR A 15 -8.07 18.35 -29.94
C THR A 15 -8.04 17.14 -30.88
N PHE A 16 -6.96 16.99 -31.64
CA PHE A 16 -6.66 15.72 -32.27
C PHE A 16 -6.60 14.68 -31.15
N PRO A 17 -7.41 13.60 -31.19
CA PRO A 17 -7.26 12.55 -30.22
C PRO A 17 -5.82 12.05 -30.32
N GLU A 18 -5.07 12.10 -29.20
CA GLU A 18 -3.74 11.48 -29.17
C GLU A 18 -3.87 10.06 -29.70
N PRO A 19 -2.97 9.60 -30.59
CA PRO A 19 -3.03 8.26 -31.16
C PRO A 19 -2.95 7.25 -29.99
N THR A 20 -4.07 6.67 -29.64
CA THR A 20 -4.15 5.66 -28.58
C THR A 20 -3.66 4.33 -29.13
N LEU A 21 -2.84 3.62 -28.33
CA LEU A 21 -2.43 2.27 -28.66
C LEU A 21 -3.66 1.34 -28.71
N THR A 22 -3.67 0.42 -29.68
CA THR A 22 -4.70 -0.62 -29.70
C THR A 22 -4.62 -1.50 -28.43
N PRO A 23 -5.73 -2.14 -28.01
CA PRO A 23 -5.70 -3.09 -26.91
C PRO A 23 -4.61 -4.16 -27.06
N SER A 24 -4.44 -4.70 -28.29
CA SER A 24 -3.41 -5.69 -28.61
C SER A 24 -1.98 -5.13 -28.49
N ALA A 25 -1.73 -3.89 -28.91
CA ALA A 25 -0.43 -3.23 -28.73
C ALA A 25 -0.09 -2.99 -27.25
N ARG A 26 -1.09 -2.67 -26.42
CA ARG A 26 -0.89 -2.56 -24.96
C ARG A 26 -0.53 -3.90 -24.34
N LEU A 27 -1.06 -5.03 -24.86
CA LEU A 27 -0.66 -6.39 -24.40
C LEU A 27 0.80 -6.68 -24.77
N SER A 28 1.25 -6.33 -25.99
CA SER A 28 2.66 -6.48 -26.36
C SER A 28 3.59 -5.73 -25.42
N ALA A 29 3.25 -4.49 -25.09
CA ALA A 29 3.99 -3.69 -24.11
C ALA A 29 3.99 -4.33 -22.70
N ALA A 30 2.86 -4.86 -22.26
CA ALA A 30 2.77 -5.53 -20.96
C ALA A 30 3.60 -6.81 -20.92
N ILE A 31 3.66 -7.59 -22.00
CA ILE A 31 4.50 -8.78 -22.14
C ILE A 31 5.99 -8.39 -22.00
N GLU A 32 6.43 -7.42 -22.80
CA GLU A 32 7.82 -6.91 -22.76
C GLU A 32 8.23 -6.45 -21.36
N ILE A 33 7.37 -5.67 -20.69
CA ILE A 33 7.65 -5.17 -19.34
C ILE A 33 7.69 -6.29 -18.31
N LEU A 34 6.82 -7.29 -18.40
CA LEU A 34 6.82 -8.44 -17.48
C LEU A 34 8.07 -9.29 -17.67
N ASP A 35 8.53 -9.49 -18.90
CA ASP A 35 9.78 -10.19 -19.18
C ASP A 35 10.99 -9.41 -18.63
N ASP A 36 11.04 -8.08 -18.82
CA ASP A 36 12.08 -7.21 -18.25
C ASP A 36 12.10 -7.25 -16.71
N ILE A 37 10.91 -7.23 -16.06
CA ILE A 37 10.81 -7.36 -14.59
C ILE A 37 11.36 -8.71 -14.13
N ALA A 38 11.04 -9.79 -14.83
CA ALA A 38 11.48 -11.14 -14.48
C ALA A 38 12.99 -11.31 -14.67
N GLU A 39 13.53 -10.87 -15.80
CA GLU A 39 14.94 -10.99 -16.16
C GLU A 39 15.83 -10.13 -15.24
N ARG A 40 15.51 -8.86 -15.06
CA ARG A 40 16.31 -7.91 -14.27
C ARG A 40 15.96 -7.87 -12.79
N ARG A 41 14.90 -8.56 -12.37
CA ARG A 41 14.43 -8.63 -10.98
C ARG A 41 14.26 -7.26 -10.33
N ARG A 42 13.72 -6.31 -11.07
CA ARG A 42 13.57 -4.91 -10.66
C ARG A 42 12.13 -4.56 -10.28
N PRO A 43 11.90 -3.42 -9.57
CA PRO A 43 10.56 -2.94 -9.28
C PRO A 43 9.74 -2.68 -10.54
N ALA A 44 8.46 -3.05 -10.51
CA ALA A 44 7.55 -2.82 -11.64
C ALA A 44 7.41 -1.33 -11.98
N ALA A 45 7.42 -0.45 -10.97
CA ALA A 45 7.35 0.99 -11.18
C ALA A 45 8.54 1.52 -12.01
N ASP A 46 9.76 1.01 -11.77
CA ASP A 46 10.96 1.40 -12.51
C ASP A 46 10.90 0.87 -13.96
N ALA A 47 10.45 -0.38 -14.16
CA ALA A 47 10.27 -0.96 -15.48
C ALA A 47 9.24 -0.18 -16.32
N LEU A 48 8.10 0.15 -15.72
CA LEU A 48 7.04 0.96 -16.34
C LEU A 48 7.52 2.37 -16.68
N LYS A 49 8.26 3.01 -15.78
CA LYS A 49 8.85 4.33 -16.01
C LYS A 49 9.83 4.34 -17.19
N ASP A 50 10.77 3.40 -17.20
CA ASP A 50 11.77 3.32 -18.25
C ASP A 50 11.15 2.98 -19.60
N TRP A 51 10.19 2.06 -19.63
CA TRP A 51 9.42 1.77 -20.83
C TRP A 51 8.72 3.02 -21.35
N GLY A 52 8.05 3.78 -20.48
CA GLY A 52 7.37 5.02 -20.83
C GLY A 52 8.30 6.13 -21.32
N LEU A 53 9.54 6.19 -20.82
CA LEU A 53 10.57 7.12 -21.31
C LEU A 53 11.09 6.74 -22.72
N ALA A 54 11.22 5.43 -23.00
CA ALA A 54 11.62 4.91 -24.29
C ALA A 54 10.51 5.01 -25.36
N HIS A 55 9.24 4.96 -24.95
CA HIS A 55 8.06 4.93 -25.82
C HIS A 55 7.21 6.20 -25.63
N ARG A 56 7.76 7.35 -26.00
CA ARG A 56 7.13 8.68 -25.80
C ARG A 56 5.82 8.88 -26.54
N TYR A 57 5.55 8.09 -27.56
CA TYR A 57 4.29 8.09 -28.31
C TYR A 57 3.10 7.52 -27.49
N ALA A 58 3.35 6.76 -26.42
CA ALA A 58 2.32 6.28 -25.54
C ALA A 58 1.83 7.41 -24.62
N GLY A 59 0.59 7.83 -24.76
CA GLY A 59 -0.05 8.84 -23.94
C GLY A 59 -0.24 8.40 -22.48
N SER A 60 -0.70 9.29 -21.63
CA SER A 60 -0.93 9.02 -20.21
C SER A 60 -1.97 7.89 -20.00
N GLY A 61 -3.03 7.87 -20.81
CA GLY A 61 -4.05 6.82 -20.82
C GLY A 61 -3.49 5.44 -21.19
N ASP A 62 -2.63 5.36 -22.22
CA ASP A 62 -1.98 4.12 -22.61
C ASP A 62 -1.04 3.59 -21.52
N ARG A 63 -0.20 4.46 -20.98
CA ARG A 63 0.72 4.09 -19.88
C ARG A 63 -0.03 3.56 -18.67
N ALA A 64 -1.14 4.18 -18.29
CA ALA A 64 -1.98 3.73 -17.20
C ALA A 64 -2.65 2.37 -17.50
N ALA A 65 -3.12 2.14 -18.74
CA ALA A 65 -3.69 0.87 -19.17
C ALA A 65 -2.64 -0.26 -19.17
N ILE A 66 -1.43 0.02 -19.68
CA ILE A 66 -0.30 -0.93 -19.66
C ILE A 66 0.09 -1.25 -18.21
N ALA A 67 0.23 -0.26 -17.35
CA ALA A 67 0.51 -0.46 -15.94
C ALA A 67 -0.54 -1.37 -15.27
N SER A 68 -1.83 -1.15 -15.57
CA SER A 68 -2.92 -1.99 -15.10
C SER A 68 -2.75 -3.47 -15.52
N LEU A 69 -2.37 -3.73 -16.78
CA LEU A 69 -2.10 -5.09 -17.28
C LEU A 69 -0.89 -5.73 -16.59
N VAL A 70 0.21 -4.99 -16.44
CA VAL A 70 1.42 -5.47 -15.77
C VAL A 70 1.14 -5.83 -14.31
N TYR A 71 0.46 -4.95 -13.57
CA TYR A 71 0.13 -5.24 -12.17
C TYR A 71 -0.86 -6.40 -12.02
N ASP A 72 -1.82 -6.56 -12.92
CA ASP A 72 -2.71 -7.72 -12.92
C ASP A 72 -1.96 -9.01 -13.25
N GLY A 73 -1.01 -8.97 -14.20
CA GLY A 73 -0.10 -10.09 -14.46
C GLY A 73 0.71 -10.49 -13.23
N LEU A 74 1.25 -9.51 -12.51
CA LEU A 74 1.99 -9.75 -11.27
C LEU A 74 1.10 -10.29 -10.13
N ARG A 75 -0.19 -9.92 -10.08
CA ARG A 75 -1.16 -10.51 -9.12
C ARG A 75 -1.35 -11.98 -9.34
N ARG A 76 -1.36 -12.42 -10.60
CA ARG A 76 -1.64 -13.79 -11.04
C ARG A 76 -0.43 -14.52 -11.59
N ARG A 77 0.77 -14.08 -11.25
CA ARG A 77 2.00 -14.60 -11.87
C ARG A 77 2.12 -16.11 -11.76
N ALA A 78 1.98 -16.67 -10.56
CA ALA A 78 2.16 -18.10 -10.34
C ALA A 78 0.99 -18.92 -10.92
N SER A 79 -0.25 -18.49 -10.66
CA SER A 79 -1.44 -19.17 -11.17
C SER A 79 -1.57 -19.10 -12.69
N ALA A 80 -1.23 -17.95 -13.31
CA ALA A 80 -1.20 -17.82 -14.76
C ALA A 80 -0.11 -18.68 -15.40
N ALA A 81 1.10 -18.67 -14.84
CA ALA A 81 2.19 -19.50 -15.31
C ALA A 81 1.85 -21.01 -15.21
N TRP A 82 1.18 -21.41 -14.13
CA TRP A 82 0.74 -22.79 -13.92
C TRP A 82 -0.22 -23.26 -15.01
N ILE A 83 -1.32 -22.53 -15.24
CA ILE A 83 -2.29 -22.94 -16.27
C ILE A 83 -1.70 -22.89 -17.67
N MET A 84 -0.80 -21.96 -17.95
CA MET A 84 -0.16 -21.82 -19.26
C MET A 84 1.08 -22.67 -19.45
N GLY A 85 1.63 -23.28 -18.37
CA GLY A 85 2.80 -24.15 -18.40
C GLY A 85 4.11 -23.45 -18.73
N ALA A 86 4.21 -22.12 -18.54
CA ALA A 86 5.42 -21.32 -18.78
C ALA A 86 5.43 -20.05 -17.92
N GLU A 87 6.64 -19.57 -17.55
CA GLU A 87 6.82 -18.38 -16.72
C GLU A 87 7.17 -17.11 -17.54
N THR A 88 6.90 -17.11 -18.85
CA THR A 88 7.15 -15.93 -19.71
C THR A 88 6.10 -14.85 -19.52
N GLY A 89 6.45 -13.59 -19.82
CA GLY A 89 5.49 -12.49 -19.81
C GLY A 89 4.26 -12.76 -20.67
N ARG A 90 4.44 -13.44 -21.84
CA ARG A 90 3.34 -13.88 -22.71
C ARG A 90 2.40 -14.84 -22.00
N ALA A 91 2.91 -15.89 -21.39
CA ALA A 91 2.11 -16.88 -20.66
C ALA A 91 1.37 -16.23 -19.49
N ILE A 92 2.06 -15.35 -18.74
CA ILE A 92 1.45 -14.61 -17.63
C ILE A 92 0.31 -13.72 -18.12
N VAL A 93 0.49 -12.98 -19.21
CA VAL A 93 -0.57 -12.12 -19.77
C VAL A 93 -1.77 -12.95 -20.24
N ILE A 94 -1.55 -14.04 -20.98
CA ILE A 94 -2.63 -14.92 -21.45
C ILE A 94 -3.42 -15.49 -20.26
N GLY A 95 -2.73 -16.09 -19.29
CA GLY A 95 -3.36 -16.66 -18.09
C GLY A 95 -4.06 -15.62 -17.23
N MET A 96 -3.48 -14.43 -17.06
CA MET A 96 -4.08 -13.30 -16.34
C MET A 96 -5.37 -12.81 -17.00
N LEU A 97 -5.44 -12.72 -18.32
CA LEU A 97 -6.65 -12.30 -19.01
C LEU A 97 -7.84 -13.22 -18.67
N ARG A 98 -7.60 -14.54 -18.53
CA ARG A 98 -8.61 -15.47 -18.06
C ARG A 98 -8.88 -15.33 -16.55
N LEU A 99 -7.84 -15.43 -15.73
CA LEU A 99 -7.98 -15.55 -14.25
C LEU A 99 -8.38 -14.25 -13.55
N GLN A 100 -7.89 -13.10 -14.04
CA GLN A 100 -8.09 -11.80 -13.40
C GLN A 100 -9.14 -10.96 -14.12
N ARG A 101 -9.17 -11.03 -15.47
CA ARG A 101 -10.10 -10.25 -16.30
C ARG A 101 -11.36 -11.03 -16.68
N GLY A 102 -11.39 -12.34 -16.43
CA GLY A 102 -12.55 -13.21 -16.71
C GLY A 102 -12.86 -13.39 -18.19
N LEU A 103 -11.89 -13.14 -19.10
CA LEU A 103 -12.12 -13.25 -20.54
C LEU A 103 -12.15 -14.73 -20.97
N ALA A 104 -13.08 -15.04 -21.87
CA ALA A 104 -13.15 -16.34 -22.55
C ALA A 104 -12.08 -16.45 -23.64
N GLU A 105 -11.72 -17.69 -24.01
CA GLU A 105 -10.70 -17.96 -25.02
C GLU A 105 -10.89 -17.21 -26.33
N PRO A 106 -12.09 -17.14 -26.95
CA PRO A 106 -12.27 -16.40 -28.20
C PRO A 106 -11.95 -14.90 -28.07
N SER A 107 -12.31 -14.30 -26.95
CA SER A 107 -12.02 -12.88 -26.69
C SER A 107 -10.52 -12.66 -26.48
N ILE A 108 -9.82 -13.59 -25.81
CA ILE A 108 -8.37 -13.52 -25.66
C ILE A 108 -7.70 -13.70 -27.04
N ALA A 109 -8.13 -14.69 -27.82
CA ALA A 109 -7.58 -14.95 -29.15
C ALA A 109 -7.70 -13.76 -30.10
N SER A 110 -8.78 -12.99 -30.03
CA SER A 110 -8.95 -11.77 -30.84
C SER A 110 -7.97 -10.65 -30.51
N LEU A 111 -7.38 -10.66 -29.31
CA LEU A 111 -6.35 -9.71 -28.89
C LEU A 111 -4.94 -10.14 -29.31
N PHE A 112 -4.77 -11.41 -29.73
CA PHE A 112 -3.53 -12.02 -30.22
C PHE A 112 -3.69 -12.34 -31.71
N ASP A 113 -3.90 -11.31 -32.53
CA ASP A 113 -4.23 -11.44 -33.95
C ASP A 113 -3.01 -11.35 -34.88
N GLY A 114 -1.82 -11.04 -34.33
CA GLY A 114 -0.61 -10.87 -35.12
C GLY A 114 -0.59 -9.63 -36.01
N ALA A 115 -1.56 -8.70 -35.86
CA ALA A 115 -1.56 -7.42 -36.54
C ALA A 115 -0.34 -6.57 -36.15
N ARG A 116 -0.10 -5.46 -36.84
CA ARG A 116 1.00 -4.56 -36.53
C ARG A 116 0.96 -4.13 -35.06
N PHE A 117 2.03 -4.41 -34.33
CA PHE A 117 2.21 -4.17 -32.87
C PHE A 117 1.39 -5.09 -31.96
N ALA A 118 0.56 -5.99 -32.48
CA ALA A 118 -0.12 -7.00 -31.68
C ALA A 118 0.80 -8.19 -31.38
N PRO A 119 0.55 -8.93 -30.28
CA PRO A 119 1.24 -10.20 -30.06
C PRO A 119 0.88 -11.22 -31.15
N PRO A 120 1.78 -12.17 -31.46
CA PRO A 120 1.47 -13.27 -32.41
C PRO A 120 0.22 -14.06 -31.99
N PRO A 121 -0.51 -14.64 -32.96
CA PRO A 121 -1.69 -15.48 -32.67
C PRO A 121 -1.41 -16.55 -31.63
N LEU A 122 -2.45 -16.94 -30.89
CA LEU A 122 -2.34 -18.03 -29.92
C LEU A 122 -2.04 -19.34 -30.65
N THR A 123 -1.07 -20.09 -30.14
CA THR A 123 -0.79 -21.45 -30.61
C THR A 123 -1.91 -22.42 -30.22
N ALA A 124 -1.95 -23.58 -30.84
CA ALA A 124 -2.92 -24.63 -30.50
C ALA A 124 -2.77 -25.10 -29.03
N ASP A 125 -1.51 -25.18 -28.53
CA ASP A 125 -1.25 -25.55 -27.13
C ASP A 125 -1.72 -24.46 -26.15
N GLU A 126 -1.46 -23.18 -26.45
CA GLU A 126 -1.96 -22.07 -25.62
C GLU A 126 -3.49 -22.04 -25.55
N ARG A 127 -4.19 -22.27 -26.67
CA ARG A 127 -5.66 -22.36 -26.69
C ARG A 127 -6.16 -23.53 -25.84
N LYS A 128 -5.53 -24.72 -25.99
CA LYS A 128 -5.84 -25.90 -25.17
C LYS A 128 -5.65 -25.61 -23.69
N ARG A 129 -4.49 -25.04 -23.29
CA ARG A 129 -4.22 -24.67 -21.90
C ARG A 129 -5.19 -23.62 -21.35
N LEU A 130 -5.59 -22.64 -22.16
CA LEU A 130 -6.60 -21.66 -21.79
C LEU A 130 -7.96 -22.30 -21.46
N THR A 131 -8.37 -23.33 -22.20
CA THR A 131 -9.68 -23.99 -21.99
C THR A 131 -9.66 -25.07 -20.91
N GLU A 132 -8.60 -25.87 -20.86
CA GLU A 132 -8.49 -27.04 -19.97
C GLU A 132 -7.72 -26.77 -18.67
N GLY A 133 -6.88 -25.72 -18.64
CA GLY A 133 -6.03 -25.41 -17.48
C GLY A 133 -6.83 -25.19 -16.20
N SER A 134 -6.43 -25.84 -15.11
CA SER A 134 -7.11 -25.85 -13.82
C SER A 134 -6.14 -25.54 -12.69
N LEU A 135 -6.65 -24.91 -11.63
CA LEU A 135 -5.95 -24.71 -10.38
C LEU A 135 -6.38 -25.71 -9.31
N ALA A 136 -7.19 -26.73 -9.65
CA ALA A 136 -7.72 -27.68 -8.67
C ALA A 136 -6.61 -28.44 -7.94
N ASP A 137 -5.57 -28.84 -8.69
CA ASP A 137 -4.42 -29.59 -8.16
C ASP A 137 -3.19 -28.69 -7.95
N ALA A 138 -3.35 -27.37 -8.02
CA ALA A 138 -2.24 -26.44 -7.85
C ALA A 138 -1.82 -26.39 -6.37
N PRO A 139 -0.51 -26.39 -6.09
CA PRO A 139 -0.05 -26.23 -4.72
C PRO A 139 -0.43 -24.84 -4.15
N PRO A 140 -0.49 -24.68 -2.81
CA PRO A 140 -0.97 -23.47 -2.18
C PRO A 140 -0.28 -22.18 -2.63
N GLU A 141 1.03 -22.22 -2.90
CA GLU A 141 1.81 -21.07 -3.41
C GLU A 141 1.36 -20.62 -4.80
N VAL A 142 0.91 -21.55 -5.61
CA VAL A 142 0.37 -21.29 -6.96
C VAL A 142 -1.08 -20.82 -6.85
N ALA A 143 -1.92 -21.57 -6.12
CA ALA A 143 -3.35 -21.26 -5.96
C ALA A 143 -3.59 -19.91 -5.26
N GLY A 144 -2.64 -19.50 -4.41
CA GLY A 144 -2.65 -18.24 -3.67
C GLY A 144 -1.78 -17.14 -4.27
N ASP A 145 -1.05 -17.42 -5.36
CA ASP A 145 -0.11 -16.45 -5.95
C ASP A 145 0.85 -15.84 -4.92
N ALA A 146 1.51 -16.66 -4.12
CA ALA A 146 2.41 -16.22 -3.04
C ALA A 146 3.77 -16.93 -3.09
N PRO A 147 4.85 -16.29 -2.59
CA PRO A 147 6.16 -16.96 -2.48
C PRO A 147 6.09 -18.17 -1.54
N ALA A 148 6.59 -19.31 -1.96
CA ALA A 148 6.50 -20.57 -1.20
C ALA A 148 7.09 -20.46 0.23
N PHE A 149 8.20 -19.73 0.41
CA PHE A 149 8.90 -19.66 1.70
C PHE A 149 8.12 -18.94 2.82
N VAL A 150 7.10 -18.11 2.51
CA VAL A 150 6.27 -17.46 3.54
C VAL A 150 5.05 -18.30 3.93
N LEU A 151 4.71 -19.33 3.16
CA LEU A 151 3.51 -20.12 3.40
C LEU A 151 3.49 -20.86 4.73
N PRO A 152 4.60 -21.45 5.22
CA PRO A 152 4.57 -22.10 6.54
C PRO A 152 4.15 -21.14 7.66
N SER A 153 4.69 -19.93 7.67
CA SER A 153 4.34 -18.88 8.66
C SER A 153 2.91 -18.41 8.50
N LEU A 154 2.47 -18.14 7.27
CA LEU A 154 1.09 -17.74 6.99
C LEU A 154 0.09 -18.87 7.33
N ALA A 155 0.42 -20.13 7.04
CA ALA A 155 -0.43 -21.25 7.37
C ALA A 155 -0.57 -21.44 8.89
N ALA A 156 0.51 -21.23 9.64
CA ALA A 156 0.48 -21.29 11.11
C ALA A 156 -0.45 -20.20 11.70
N LEU A 157 -0.51 -19.00 11.09
CA LEU A 157 -1.40 -17.91 11.51
C LEU A 157 -2.85 -18.12 11.07
N LEU A 158 -3.04 -18.54 9.82
CA LEU A 158 -4.33 -18.45 9.12
C LEU A 158 -5.09 -19.78 9.12
N GLY A 159 -4.39 -20.92 9.22
CA GLY A 159 -5.02 -22.25 9.15
C GLY A 159 -5.83 -22.42 7.85
N GLU A 160 -7.10 -22.80 7.98
CA GLU A 160 -8.02 -23.00 6.85
C GLU A 160 -8.33 -21.70 6.08
N ALA A 161 -8.14 -20.54 6.71
CA ALA A 161 -8.31 -19.23 6.05
C ALA A 161 -7.14 -18.85 5.12
N LEU A 162 -6.07 -19.66 5.00
CA LEU A 162 -4.89 -19.33 4.21
C LEU A 162 -5.24 -19.00 2.75
N LEU A 163 -5.88 -19.89 2.02
CA LEU A 163 -6.21 -19.65 0.61
C LEU A 163 -7.24 -18.54 0.41
N PRO A 164 -8.33 -18.44 1.19
CA PRO A 164 -9.21 -17.28 1.17
C PRO A 164 -8.46 -15.95 1.34
N GLU A 165 -7.53 -15.86 2.29
CA GLU A 165 -6.75 -14.65 2.54
C GLU A 165 -5.78 -14.33 1.39
N LEU A 166 -5.04 -15.31 0.88
CA LEU A 166 -4.14 -15.12 -0.26
C LEU A 166 -4.90 -14.65 -1.51
N ARG A 167 -6.10 -15.18 -1.74
CA ARG A 167 -6.99 -14.72 -2.82
C ARG A 167 -7.45 -13.29 -2.60
N ALA A 168 -7.75 -12.88 -1.36
CA ALA A 168 -8.12 -11.51 -1.04
C ALA A 168 -6.94 -10.54 -1.24
N LEU A 169 -5.72 -10.94 -0.88
CA LEU A 169 -4.47 -10.21 -1.18
C LEU A 169 -4.17 -10.13 -2.69
N GLY A 170 -4.69 -11.05 -3.49
CA GLY A 170 -4.61 -11.03 -4.95
C GLY A 170 -5.62 -10.10 -5.64
N ARG A 171 -6.63 -9.58 -4.94
CA ARG A 171 -7.58 -8.60 -5.49
C ARG A 171 -6.96 -7.22 -5.59
N ARG A 172 -7.58 -6.31 -6.32
CA ARG A 172 -7.19 -4.89 -6.31
C ARG A 172 -7.62 -4.26 -4.99
N ALA A 173 -6.76 -3.41 -4.44
CA ALA A 173 -7.09 -2.64 -3.25
C ALA A 173 -8.12 -1.54 -3.59
N PRO A 174 -9.04 -1.22 -2.68
CA PRO A 174 -9.89 -0.05 -2.82
C PRO A 174 -9.05 1.24 -2.77
N LEU A 175 -9.62 2.34 -3.26
CA LEU A 175 -9.05 3.67 -3.16
C LEU A 175 -9.69 4.39 -1.98
N ASP A 176 -9.02 4.34 -0.84
CA ASP A 176 -9.50 5.00 0.37
C ASP A 176 -8.76 6.33 0.60
N ILE A 177 -9.49 7.31 1.09
CA ILE A 177 -8.98 8.58 1.54
C ILE A 177 -9.32 8.79 3.01
N ARG A 178 -8.45 9.48 3.74
CA ARG A 178 -8.67 9.92 5.10
C ARG A 178 -8.96 11.42 5.10
N VAL A 179 -10.13 11.81 5.54
CA VAL A 179 -10.51 13.21 5.69
C VAL A 179 -9.63 13.89 6.75
N ASN A 180 -9.22 15.10 6.47
CA ASN A 180 -8.44 15.91 7.39
C ASN A 180 -9.40 16.73 8.30
N THR A 181 -9.62 16.24 9.50
CA THR A 181 -10.52 16.86 10.47
C THR A 181 -10.03 18.20 11.05
N LEU A 182 -8.80 18.61 10.73
CA LEU A 182 -8.34 19.99 11.01
C LEU A 182 -8.98 21.01 10.10
N LYS A 183 -9.54 20.60 8.97
CA LYS A 183 -10.07 21.49 7.93
C LYS A 183 -11.57 21.37 7.70
N GLN A 184 -12.10 20.15 7.83
CA GLN A 184 -13.50 19.85 7.54
C GLN A 184 -13.95 18.53 8.16
N SER A 185 -15.24 18.35 8.32
CA SER A 185 -15.86 17.09 8.71
C SER A 185 -15.85 16.07 7.56
N ARG A 186 -16.11 14.79 7.88
CA ARG A 186 -16.27 13.76 6.86
C ARG A 186 -17.48 14.02 5.95
N ASP A 187 -18.57 14.55 6.51
CA ASP A 187 -19.79 14.82 5.75
C ASP A 187 -19.61 15.99 4.77
N GLU A 188 -18.86 17.02 5.15
CA GLU A 188 -18.48 18.11 4.25
C GLU A 188 -17.56 17.60 3.11
N ALA A 189 -16.57 16.76 3.43
CA ALA A 189 -15.71 16.14 2.41
C ALA A 189 -16.52 15.21 1.49
N PHE A 190 -17.46 14.44 2.04
CA PHE A 190 -18.35 13.57 1.26
C PHE A 190 -19.18 14.39 0.24
N ALA A 191 -19.75 15.50 0.68
CA ALA A 191 -20.51 16.38 -0.19
C ALA A 191 -19.62 17.06 -1.26
N ALA A 192 -18.42 17.52 -0.88
CA ALA A 192 -17.48 18.15 -1.79
C ALA A 192 -16.95 17.20 -2.89
N LEU A 193 -16.91 15.89 -2.62
CA LEU A 193 -16.47 14.87 -3.55
C LEU A 193 -17.63 14.11 -4.24
N ALA A 194 -18.85 14.64 -4.21
CA ALA A 194 -20.05 13.97 -4.74
C ALA A 194 -19.90 13.50 -6.19
N ASP A 195 -19.20 14.24 -7.04
CA ASP A 195 -18.92 13.88 -8.44
C ASP A 195 -18.08 12.60 -8.57
N LEU A 196 -17.35 12.21 -7.54
CA LEU A 196 -16.58 10.96 -7.46
C LEU A 196 -17.38 9.80 -6.86
N SER A 197 -18.64 10.04 -6.48
CA SER A 197 -19.55 9.07 -5.86
C SER A 197 -18.90 8.31 -4.68
N PRO A 198 -18.31 9.01 -3.68
CA PRO A 198 -17.64 8.36 -2.57
C PRO A 198 -18.64 7.60 -1.70
N GLU A 199 -18.14 6.58 -1.02
CA GLU A 199 -18.84 5.84 0.03
C GLU A 199 -18.10 6.03 1.36
N THR A 200 -18.80 5.94 2.49
CA THR A 200 -18.12 5.89 3.79
C THR A 200 -17.39 4.56 3.96
N THR A 201 -16.16 4.60 4.49
CA THR A 201 -15.46 3.34 4.81
C THR A 201 -16.17 2.61 5.96
N PRO A 202 -16.15 1.25 5.96
CA PRO A 202 -16.94 0.45 6.90
C PRO A 202 -16.55 0.60 8.39
N LEU A 203 -15.31 0.97 8.68
CA LEU A 203 -14.75 0.96 10.04
C LEU A 203 -14.18 2.29 10.49
N SER A 204 -13.48 3.01 9.60
CA SER A 204 -12.89 4.30 9.95
C SER A 204 -13.93 5.42 9.88
N ALA A 205 -14.16 6.11 10.99
CA ALA A 205 -15.00 7.30 11.03
C ALA A 205 -14.43 8.48 10.21
N LEU A 206 -13.17 8.40 9.80
CA LEU A 206 -12.46 9.44 9.04
C LEU A 206 -12.36 9.10 7.54
N GLY A 207 -12.79 7.90 7.14
CA GLY A 207 -12.53 7.37 5.82
C GLY A 207 -13.67 7.57 4.84
N LEU A 208 -13.28 7.83 3.58
CA LEU A 208 -14.15 7.71 2.41
C LEU A 208 -13.48 6.78 1.41
N ARG A 209 -14.28 6.00 0.69
CA ARG A 209 -13.86 5.09 -0.36
C ARG A 209 -14.33 5.63 -1.70
N VAL A 210 -13.41 5.83 -2.62
CA VAL A 210 -13.72 6.31 -3.97
C VAL A 210 -13.80 5.10 -4.91
N PRO A 211 -14.89 4.92 -5.65
CA PRO A 211 -15.04 3.82 -6.59
C PRO A 211 -13.93 3.81 -7.64
N LEU A 212 -13.51 2.60 -8.02
CA LEU A 212 -12.63 2.40 -9.16
C LEU A 212 -13.46 2.25 -10.43
N GLY A 213 -12.96 2.76 -11.55
CA GLY A 213 -13.57 2.53 -12.86
C GLY A 213 -13.56 1.05 -13.24
N GLU A 214 -14.26 0.69 -14.32
CA GLU A 214 -14.35 -0.69 -14.84
C GLU A 214 -12.99 -1.32 -15.16
N ASP A 215 -12.03 -0.50 -15.56
CA ASP A 215 -10.63 -0.91 -15.77
C ASP A 215 -9.83 -1.04 -14.46
N GLY A 216 -10.48 -0.81 -13.32
CA GLY A 216 -9.90 -0.87 -11.98
C GLY A 216 -8.96 0.30 -11.65
N ARG A 217 -9.05 1.43 -12.38
CA ARG A 217 -8.32 2.66 -12.08
C ARG A 217 -9.19 3.60 -11.26
N GLY A 218 -8.56 4.28 -10.31
CA GLY A 218 -9.20 5.38 -9.59
C GLY A 218 -9.07 6.71 -10.34
N PRO A 219 -9.86 7.72 -9.95
CA PRO A 219 -9.68 9.07 -10.44
C PRO A 219 -8.34 9.66 -9.99
N ALA A 220 -7.90 10.72 -10.65
CA ALA A 220 -6.63 11.39 -10.36
C ALA A 220 -6.74 12.31 -9.13
N LEU A 221 -6.92 11.73 -7.95
CA LEU A 221 -7.15 12.47 -6.69
C LEU A 221 -6.06 13.50 -6.36
N HIS A 222 -4.84 13.31 -6.87
CA HIS A 222 -3.71 14.22 -6.59
C HIS A 222 -3.83 15.60 -7.24
N VAL A 223 -4.75 15.78 -8.20
CA VAL A 223 -5.07 17.07 -8.83
C VAL A 223 -6.43 17.62 -8.38
N ASP A 224 -7.13 16.91 -7.51
CA ASP A 224 -8.40 17.35 -6.94
C ASP A 224 -8.18 18.61 -6.07
N PRO A 225 -9.01 19.66 -6.21
CA PRO A 225 -8.88 20.88 -5.41
C PRO A 225 -8.84 20.61 -3.90
N LEU A 226 -9.71 19.72 -3.41
CA LEU A 226 -9.78 19.39 -1.99
C LEU A 226 -8.49 18.71 -1.50
N PHE A 227 -7.86 17.87 -2.35
CA PHE A 227 -6.54 17.30 -2.05
C PHE A 227 -5.45 18.36 -2.01
N LEU A 228 -5.43 19.26 -3.01
CA LEU A 228 -4.43 20.32 -3.11
C LEU A 228 -4.52 21.30 -1.93
N GLU A 229 -5.71 21.51 -1.40
CA GLU A 229 -5.98 22.30 -0.21
C GLU A 229 -5.72 21.54 1.10
N GLY A 230 -5.43 20.25 1.03
CA GLY A 230 -5.13 19.38 2.18
C GLY A 230 -6.36 18.96 2.97
N GLY A 231 -7.52 18.93 2.34
CA GLY A 231 -8.79 18.49 2.94
C GLY A 231 -8.82 16.96 3.16
N PHE A 232 -8.01 16.20 2.42
CA PHE A 232 -7.84 14.74 2.65
C PHE A 232 -6.44 14.25 2.28
N GLU A 233 -6.14 13.04 2.73
CA GLU A 233 -4.95 12.25 2.37
C GLU A 233 -5.38 10.91 1.76
N ILE A 234 -4.66 10.45 0.74
CA ILE A 234 -4.86 9.09 0.21
C ILE A 234 -4.22 8.12 1.20
N GLN A 235 -5.05 7.32 1.87
CA GLN A 235 -4.60 6.41 2.92
C GLN A 235 -5.58 5.24 3.06
N ASP A 236 -5.06 3.99 3.03
CA ASP A 236 -5.84 2.78 3.27
C ASP A 236 -6.57 2.84 4.61
N GLU A 237 -7.80 2.31 4.65
CA GLU A 237 -8.61 2.29 5.86
C GLU A 237 -7.91 1.58 7.04
N GLY A 238 -7.16 0.49 6.80
CA GLY A 238 -6.39 -0.20 7.84
C GLY A 238 -5.29 0.67 8.44
N SER A 239 -4.64 1.53 7.64
CA SER A 239 -3.66 2.51 8.13
C SER A 239 -4.33 3.62 8.94
N GLN A 240 -5.56 4.02 8.58
CA GLN A 240 -6.37 4.97 9.36
C GLN A 240 -6.75 4.36 10.70
N ILE A 241 -7.22 3.10 10.71
CA ILE A 241 -7.55 2.34 11.92
C ILE A 241 -6.33 2.22 12.83
N ALA A 242 -5.15 1.86 12.31
CA ALA A 242 -3.92 1.80 13.09
C ALA A 242 -3.57 3.15 13.75
N SER A 243 -3.85 4.27 13.07
CA SER A 243 -3.66 5.62 13.63
C SER A 243 -4.67 5.94 14.73
N LEU A 244 -5.94 5.52 14.59
CA LEU A 244 -6.97 5.67 15.62
C LEU A 244 -6.66 4.82 16.84
N LEU A 245 -6.24 3.56 16.64
CA LEU A 245 -5.83 2.63 17.72
C LEU A 245 -4.55 3.08 18.43
N ALA A 246 -3.78 3.99 17.85
CA ALA A 246 -2.68 4.62 18.56
C ALA A 246 -3.18 5.38 19.81
N GLY A 247 -4.44 5.82 19.84
CA GLY A 247 -5.11 6.39 21.00
C GLY A 247 -4.46 7.69 21.49
N ALA A 248 -3.96 8.51 20.56
CA ALA A 248 -3.34 9.80 20.84
C ALA A 248 -4.32 10.77 21.55
N LYS A 249 -3.82 11.51 22.53
CA LYS A 249 -4.62 12.46 23.32
C LYS A 249 -4.04 13.87 23.24
N PRO A 250 -4.90 14.91 23.32
CA PRO A 250 -4.45 16.28 23.49
C PRO A 250 -3.50 16.41 24.71
N GLY A 251 -2.47 17.23 24.59
CA GLY A 251 -1.47 17.49 25.63
C GLY A 251 -0.35 16.45 25.76
N GLU A 252 -0.43 15.31 25.04
CA GLU A 252 0.65 14.31 25.04
C GLU A 252 1.85 14.78 24.21
N THR A 253 3.05 14.35 24.62
CA THR A 253 4.25 14.31 23.77
C THR A 253 4.30 12.97 23.08
N ILE A 254 4.20 12.99 21.74
CA ILE A 254 4.09 11.79 20.90
C ILE A 254 5.27 11.72 19.94
N VAL A 255 5.94 10.57 19.84
CA VAL A 255 6.97 10.33 18.82
C VAL A 255 6.48 9.32 17.80
N ASP A 256 6.45 9.71 16.52
CA ASP A 256 6.31 8.81 15.38
C ASP A 256 7.73 8.44 14.89
N LEU A 257 8.17 7.25 15.25
CA LEU A 257 9.59 6.86 15.16
C LEU A 257 9.99 6.39 13.74
N CYS A 258 9.04 5.93 12.93
CA CYS A 258 9.24 5.49 11.54
C CYS A 258 8.27 6.20 10.61
N ALA A 259 8.24 7.53 10.68
CA ALA A 259 7.18 8.37 10.11
C ALA A 259 7.08 8.30 8.57
N GLY A 260 8.18 7.97 7.87
CA GLY A 260 8.20 8.02 6.42
C GLY A 260 7.67 9.35 5.89
N GLY A 261 6.73 9.32 4.94
CA GLY A 261 6.07 10.53 4.41
C GLY A 261 5.06 11.19 5.36
N GLY A 262 4.97 10.77 6.63
CA GLY A 262 4.16 11.43 7.66
C GLY A 262 2.67 11.07 7.69
N GLY A 263 2.24 10.02 6.97
CA GLY A 263 0.82 9.69 6.88
C GLY A 263 0.12 9.48 8.23
N LYS A 264 0.79 8.77 9.17
CA LYS A 264 0.29 8.56 10.52
C LYS A 264 0.52 9.78 11.41
N SER A 265 1.64 10.49 11.28
CA SER A 265 1.88 11.76 12.00
C SER A 265 0.78 12.79 11.72
N LEU A 266 0.38 12.95 10.45
CA LEU A 266 -0.73 13.84 10.07
C LEU A 266 -2.08 13.37 10.65
N ALA A 267 -2.28 12.05 10.72
CA ALA A 267 -3.48 11.48 11.34
C ALA A 267 -3.53 11.80 12.84
N LEU A 268 -2.41 11.62 13.56
CA LEU A 268 -2.31 11.93 14.99
C LEU A 268 -2.54 13.42 15.27
N ALA A 269 -2.00 14.31 14.43
CA ALA A 269 -2.23 15.75 14.53
C ALA A 269 -3.71 16.10 14.36
N ALA A 270 -4.38 15.49 13.38
CA ALA A 270 -5.82 15.69 13.16
C ALA A 270 -6.66 15.12 14.31
N ILE A 271 -6.35 13.90 14.80
CA ILE A 271 -7.06 13.26 15.92
C ILE A 271 -6.96 14.10 17.19
N THR A 272 -5.84 14.75 17.44
CA THR A 272 -5.62 15.57 18.63
C THR A 272 -5.96 17.06 18.43
N GLY A 273 -6.45 17.45 17.25
CA GLY A 273 -6.74 18.86 16.91
C GLY A 273 -5.50 19.76 17.00
N ASN A 274 -4.31 19.26 16.66
CA ASN A 274 -3.01 19.93 16.87
C ASN A 274 -2.68 20.23 18.34
N ALA A 275 -3.37 19.63 19.31
CA ALA A 275 -3.15 19.90 20.72
C ALA A 275 -2.14 18.94 21.39
N ALA A 276 -1.51 18.03 20.64
CA ALA A 276 -0.39 17.22 21.09
C ALA A 276 0.94 17.74 20.52
N HIS A 277 2.04 17.56 21.23
CA HIS A 277 3.38 17.79 20.71
C HIS A 277 3.86 16.54 19.97
N ILE A 278 3.70 16.53 18.66
CA ILE A 278 4.07 15.39 17.83
C ILE A 278 5.44 15.61 17.21
N ILE A 279 6.32 14.61 17.36
CA ILE A 279 7.68 14.61 16.81
C ILE A 279 7.79 13.43 15.84
N ALA A 280 8.06 13.73 14.56
CA ALA A 280 8.22 12.73 13.50
C ALA A 280 9.69 12.56 13.11
N THR A 281 10.16 11.33 12.99
CA THR A 281 11.47 10.99 12.46
C THR A 281 11.44 9.69 11.66
N ASP A 282 12.44 9.50 10.80
CA ASP A 282 12.67 8.24 10.07
C ASP A 282 14.18 8.04 9.91
N ALA A 283 14.63 6.80 9.92
CA ALA A 283 16.04 6.46 9.74
C ALA A 283 16.58 6.86 8.36
N ASP A 284 15.72 6.89 7.33
CA ASP A 284 16.06 7.37 5.98
C ASP A 284 15.47 8.78 5.74
N PRO A 285 16.32 9.82 5.68
CA PRO A 285 15.87 11.20 5.41
C PRO A 285 15.11 11.36 4.08
N ARG A 286 15.37 10.49 3.09
CA ARG A 286 14.68 10.54 1.79
C ARG A 286 13.21 10.11 1.93
N ARG A 287 12.94 9.16 2.81
CA ARG A 287 11.57 8.74 3.14
C ARG A 287 10.81 9.82 3.90
N LEU A 288 11.53 10.60 4.72
CA LEU A 288 10.97 11.68 5.52
C LEU A 288 10.72 12.96 4.69
N ALA A 289 11.47 13.19 3.62
CA ALA A 289 11.42 14.44 2.85
C ALA A 289 10.00 14.88 2.41
N PRO A 290 9.09 13.98 1.96
CA PRO A 290 7.74 14.37 1.55
C PRO A 290 6.86 14.94 2.68
N ILE A 291 7.22 14.71 3.96
CA ILE A 291 6.42 15.15 5.11
C ILE A 291 6.23 16.67 5.13
N HIS A 292 7.26 17.46 4.75
CA HIS A 292 7.22 18.92 4.84
C HIS A 292 6.15 19.55 3.95
N GLU A 293 5.98 19.08 2.72
CA GLU A 293 4.93 19.54 1.83
C GLU A 293 3.55 19.16 2.37
N ARG A 294 3.40 17.91 2.84
CA ARG A 294 2.14 17.40 3.39
C ARG A 294 1.72 18.15 4.64
N LEU A 295 2.65 18.49 5.54
CA LEU A 295 2.38 19.32 6.73
C LEU A 295 1.88 20.71 6.34
N ARG A 296 2.57 21.38 5.40
CA ARG A 296 2.16 22.69 4.91
C ARG A 296 0.76 22.65 4.30
N ARG A 297 0.45 21.63 3.50
CA ARG A 297 -0.85 21.44 2.84
C ARG A 297 -1.95 21.13 3.84
N SER A 298 -1.72 20.22 4.77
CA SER A 298 -2.72 19.74 5.73
C SER A 298 -2.99 20.71 6.89
N GLY A 299 -2.05 21.59 7.22
CA GLY A 299 -2.10 22.41 8.43
C GLY A 299 -1.78 21.64 9.73
N ALA A 300 -1.28 20.41 9.63
CA ALA A 300 -0.87 19.63 10.78
C ALA A 300 0.41 20.20 11.41
N GLN A 301 0.42 20.32 12.74
CA GLN A 301 1.56 20.79 13.51
C GLN A 301 2.37 19.60 14.01
N VAL A 302 3.52 19.35 13.39
CA VAL A 302 4.43 18.24 13.70
C VAL A 302 5.86 18.76 13.61
N GLU A 303 6.63 18.53 14.67
CA GLU A 303 8.07 18.76 14.69
C GLU A 303 8.79 17.63 13.93
N VAL A 304 9.53 17.97 12.89
CA VAL A 304 10.27 16.98 12.10
C VAL A 304 11.73 16.98 12.52
N ARG A 305 12.21 15.86 13.03
CA ARG A 305 13.62 15.65 13.40
C ARG A 305 14.29 14.73 12.39
N THR A 306 15.08 15.31 11.50
CA THR A 306 15.82 14.57 10.49
C THR A 306 17.18 14.11 11.02
N PRO A 307 17.46 12.78 11.09
CA PRO A 307 18.77 12.28 11.51
C PRO A 307 19.87 12.74 10.57
N ARG A 308 21.03 13.09 11.13
CA ARG A 308 22.22 13.35 10.32
C ARG A 308 22.82 12.04 9.83
N THR A 309 23.19 11.98 8.57
CA THR A 309 23.83 10.83 7.94
C THR A 309 25.37 10.98 7.98
N GLY A 310 26.09 9.86 7.95
CA GLY A 310 27.56 9.84 7.90
C GLY A 310 28.23 9.76 9.29
N LYS A 311 29.51 10.18 9.37
CA LYS A 311 30.34 10.05 10.62
C LYS A 311 29.80 10.81 11.82
N ALA A 312 28.94 11.82 11.62
CA ALA A 312 28.30 12.61 12.68
C ALA A 312 26.89 12.12 13.03
N ARG A 313 26.62 10.81 12.92
CA ARG A 313 25.33 10.21 13.26
C ARG A 313 24.99 10.52 14.73
N SER A 314 24.07 11.46 14.95
CA SER A 314 23.57 11.77 16.29
C SER A 314 22.15 11.23 16.43
N ASP A 315 21.85 10.69 17.61
CA ASP A 315 20.47 10.36 17.97
C ASP A 315 19.70 11.66 18.26
N VAL A 316 18.93 12.10 17.27
CA VAL A 316 18.14 13.35 17.37
C VAL A 316 17.03 13.29 18.43
N LEU A 317 16.75 12.10 18.95
CA LEU A 317 15.77 11.86 20.01
C LEU A 317 16.37 11.65 21.40
N ALA A 318 17.70 11.61 21.55
CA ALA A 318 18.35 11.38 22.86
C ALA A 318 17.84 12.30 23.99
N PRO A 319 17.55 13.60 23.72
CA PRO A 319 17.01 14.48 24.77
C PRO A 319 15.61 14.10 25.27
N LEU A 320 14.92 13.18 24.57
CA LEU A 320 13.56 12.74 24.91
C LEU A 320 13.54 11.42 25.68
N ASP A 321 14.69 10.83 26.01
CA ASP A 321 14.73 9.56 26.72
C ASP A 321 14.03 9.65 28.08
N GLY A 322 13.06 8.75 28.29
CA GLY A 322 12.28 8.67 29.52
C GLY A 322 11.20 9.75 29.69
N THR A 323 10.91 10.58 28.67
CA THR A 323 9.99 11.73 28.81
C THR A 323 8.73 11.63 27.94
N VAL A 324 8.68 10.71 26.98
CA VAL A 324 7.62 10.64 25.97
C VAL A 324 6.38 9.92 26.50
N ASP A 325 5.21 10.50 26.31
CA ASP A 325 3.93 9.91 26.71
C ASP A 325 3.54 8.72 25.82
N ARG A 326 3.78 8.87 24.51
CA ARG A 326 3.38 7.88 23.51
C ARG A 326 4.40 7.77 22.39
N VAL A 327 4.75 6.53 22.04
CA VAL A 327 5.58 6.25 20.87
C VAL A 327 4.78 5.39 19.91
N LEU A 328 4.62 5.87 18.67
CA LEU A 328 4.10 5.10 17.55
C LEU A 328 5.30 4.56 16.76
N VAL A 329 5.29 3.26 16.49
CA VAL A 329 6.27 2.57 15.66
C VAL A 329 5.53 1.92 14.50
N ASP A 330 5.42 2.63 13.37
CA ASP A 330 5.00 2.05 12.09
C ASP A 330 6.23 1.37 11.46
N ALA A 331 6.53 0.17 11.94
CA ALA A 331 7.82 -0.47 11.76
C ALA A 331 8.15 -0.81 10.31
N PRO A 332 9.42 -0.71 9.91
CA PRO A 332 9.86 -1.28 8.65
C PRO A 332 9.58 -2.79 8.63
N CYS A 333 8.86 -3.26 7.63
CA CYS A 333 8.45 -4.66 7.53
C CYS A 333 8.47 -5.15 6.08
N THR A 334 8.18 -6.43 5.87
CA THR A 334 8.13 -7.04 4.53
C THR A 334 6.94 -6.56 3.70
N GLY A 335 5.90 -5.99 4.33
CA GLY A 335 4.72 -5.47 3.66
C GLY A 335 3.79 -6.54 3.09
N THR A 336 3.80 -7.76 3.64
CA THR A 336 2.99 -8.87 3.13
C THR A 336 1.49 -8.58 3.14
N GLY A 337 1.03 -7.74 4.05
CA GLY A 337 -0.37 -7.30 4.12
C GLY A 337 -0.79 -6.32 3.02
N THR A 338 0.16 -5.75 2.26
CA THR A 338 -0.11 -4.74 1.22
C THR A 338 0.05 -5.28 -0.21
N TRP A 339 0.14 -6.58 -0.41
CA TRP A 339 0.36 -7.19 -1.73
C TRP A 339 -0.73 -6.84 -2.74
N ARG A 340 -1.94 -6.56 -2.27
CA ARG A 340 -3.02 -6.10 -3.15
C ARG A 340 -2.75 -4.71 -3.77
N ARG A 341 -1.89 -3.87 -3.14
CA ARG A 341 -1.42 -2.57 -3.68
C ARG A 341 -0.12 -2.72 -4.45
N ASN A 342 0.79 -3.52 -3.91
CA ASN A 342 2.14 -3.70 -4.40
C ASN A 342 2.39 -5.15 -4.82
N PRO A 343 1.72 -5.66 -5.88
CA PRO A 343 1.78 -7.08 -6.23
C PRO A 343 3.17 -7.55 -6.70
N ASP A 344 4.05 -6.64 -7.12
CA ASP A 344 5.44 -6.94 -7.44
C ASP A 344 6.30 -7.19 -6.20
N ALA A 345 5.96 -6.57 -5.07
CA ALA A 345 6.73 -6.68 -3.83
C ALA A 345 6.83 -8.12 -3.34
N LYS A 346 5.75 -8.91 -3.47
CA LYS A 346 5.74 -10.33 -3.08
C LYS A 346 6.77 -11.16 -3.85
N TRP A 347 6.97 -10.88 -5.15
CA TRP A 347 7.92 -11.62 -6.00
C TRP A 347 9.37 -11.19 -5.84
N ARG A 348 9.60 -10.01 -5.25
CA ARG A 348 10.92 -9.51 -4.88
C ARG A 348 11.35 -9.91 -3.47
N LEU A 349 10.41 -10.34 -2.64
CA LEU A 349 10.67 -10.75 -1.26
C LEU A 349 11.61 -11.98 -1.23
N ARG A 350 12.58 -11.96 -0.31
CA ARG A 350 13.56 -13.00 -0.08
C ARG A 350 13.63 -13.38 1.40
N PRO A 351 14.03 -14.60 1.76
CA PRO A 351 14.23 -14.98 3.17
C PRO A 351 15.16 -14.03 3.93
N GLY A 352 16.26 -13.59 3.31
CA GLY A 352 17.17 -12.61 3.91
C GLY A 352 16.55 -11.23 4.12
N SER A 353 15.54 -10.82 3.31
CA SER A 353 14.81 -9.58 3.55
C SER A 353 14.00 -9.64 4.84
N LEU A 354 13.37 -10.78 5.14
CA LEU A 354 12.62 -10.98 6.38
C LEU A 354 13.56 -10.87 7.60
N SER A 355 14.71 -11.57 7.59
CA SER A 355 15.69 -11.51 8.67
C SER A 355 16.21 -10.09 8.92
N GLY A 356 16.46 -9.33 7.84
CA GLY A 356 16.86 -7.93 7.94
C GLY A 356 15.78 -7.07 8.61
N ARG A 357 14.51 -7.24 8.23
CA ARG A 357 13.39 -6.49 8.84
C ARG A 357 13.20 -6.83 10.31
N ILE A 358 13.31 -8.09 10.70
CA ILE A 358 13.24 -8.51 12.11
C ILE A 358 14.34 -7.81 12.94
N ALA A 359 15.57 -7.71 12.42
CA ALA A 359 16.64 -6.99 13.11
C ALA A 359 16.35 -5.49 13.24
N GLU A 360 15.91 -4.84 12.16
CA GLU A 360 15.50 -3.42 12.19
C GLU A 360 14.35 -3.16 13.17
N GLN A 361 13.37 -4.06 13.24
CA GLN A 361 12.24 -3.98 14.17
C GLN A 361 12.70 -4.08 15.61
N ALA A 362 13.65 -4.97 15.90
CA ALA A 362 14.23 -5.09 17.24
C ALA A 362 14.90 -3.80 17.70
N GLU A 363 15.73 -3.18 16.83
CA GLU A 363 16.41 -1.92 17.12
C GLU A 363 15.42 -0.77 17.36
N VAL A 364 14.39 -0.66 16.51
CA VAL A 364 13.37 0.40 16.61
C VAL A 364 12.52 0.23 17.88
N LEU A 365 12.13 -1.01 18.22
CA LEU A 365 11.39 -1.30 19.45
C LEU A 365 12.20 -1.00 20.70
N ASP A 366 13.51 -1.35 20.73
CA ASP A 366 14.39 -1.02 21.83
C ASP A 366 14.59 0.50 21.96
N ARG A 367 14.63 1.22 20.84
CA ARG A 367 14.69 2.69 20.84
C ARG A 367 13.39 3.30 21.38
N ALA A 368 12.24 2.79 20.96
CA ALA A 368 10.93 3.22 21.41
C ALA A 368 10.76 3.04 22.94
N ALA A 369 11.21 1.89 23.46
CA ALA A 369 11.14 1.62 24.90
C ALA A 369 11.94 2.60 25.76
N ARG A 370 13.09 3.09 25.27
CA ARG A 370 13.91 4.09 25.98
C ARG A 370 13.25 5.46 26.03
N LEU A 371 12.52 5.85 24.98
CA LEU A 371 11.85 7.15 24.90
C LEU A 371 10.72 7.31 25.92
N LEU A 372 9.99 6.23 26.21
CA LEU A 372 8.81 6.28 27.07
C LEU A 372 9.11 6.72 28.49
N ARG A 373 8.31 7.62 29.05
CA ARG A 373 8.23 7.85 30.48
C ARG A 373 7.59 6.66 31.22
N PRO A 374 7.75 6.52 32.53
CA PRO A 374 6.95 5.57 33.31
C PRO A 374 5.44 5.78 33.06
N GLY A 375 4.71 4.72 32.82
CA GLY A 375 3.28 4.75 32.42
C GLY A 375 3.03 5.16 30.97
N GLY A 376 4.04 5.49 30.18
CA GLY A 376 3.91 5.83 28.75
C GLY A 376 3.52 4.62 27.90
N THR A 377 2.96 4.89 26.72
CA THR A 377 2.38 3.89 25.81
C THR A 377 3.23 3.72 24.55
N LEU A 378 3.54 2.47 24.19
CA LEU A 378 4.14 2.08 22.93
C LEU A 378 3.07 1.41 22.07
N VAL A 379 2.88 1.90 20.84
CA VAL A 379 2.00 1.28 19.85
C VAL A 379 2.87 0.81 18.69
N TYR A 380 2.92 -0.50 18.51
CA TYR A 380 3.68 -1.16 17.47
C TYR A 380 2.74 -1.54 16.32
N VAL A 381 3.07 -1.13 15.12
CA VAL A 381 2.29 -1.35 13.90
C VAL A 381 3.18 -1.93 12.83
N THR A 382 2.70 -2.92 12.09
CA THR A 382 3.28 -3.38 10.83
C THR A 382 2.20 -3.51 9.77
N CYS A 383 2.56 -3.40 8.51
CA CYS A 383 1.72 -3.84 7.40
C CYS A 383 2.10 -5.27 6.93
N SER A 384 2.40 -6.15 7.88
CA SER A 384 2.76 -7.55 7.65
C SER A 384 1.73 -8.52 8.25
N LEU A 385 1.57 -9.67 7.61
CA LEU A 385 0.83 -10.83 8.12
C LEU A 385 1.76 -11.88 8.74
N LEU A 386 3.08 -11.69 8.71
CA LEU A 386 4.03 -12.68 9.21
C LEU A 386 4.15 -12.61 10.73
N PRO A 387 3.91 -13.71 11.46
CA PRO A 387 4.03 -13.75 12.92
C PRO A 387 5.42 -13.34 13.43
N GLU A 388 6.47 -13.58 12.63
CA GLU A 388 7.85 -13.22 12.94
C GLU A 388 8.05 -11.70 13.07
N GLU A 389 7.28 -10.91 12.29
CA GLU A 389 7.32 -9.44 12.31
C GLU A 389 6.30 -8.84 13.29
N ASN A 390 5.40 -9.65 13.83
CA ASN A 390 4.26 -9.25 14.65
C ASN A 390 4.45 -9.72 16.10
N ASP A 391 3.76 -10.77 16.54
CA ASP A 391 3.82 -11.26 17.91
C ASP A 391 5.26 -11.60 18.36
N ALA A 392 6.06 -12.22 17.48
CA ALA A 392 7.44 -12.58 17.82
C ALA A 392 8.35 -11.35 18.02
N ALA A 393 8.13 -10.27 17.27
CA ALA A 393 8.86 -9.00 17.48
C ALA A 393 8.52 -8.37 18.84
N VAL A 394 7.23 -8.41 19.23
CA VAL A 394 6.77 -7.95 20.55
C VAL A 394 7.37 -8.83 21.67
N ASP A 395 7.31 -10.16 21.51
CA ASP A 395 7.90 -11.10 22.49
C ASP A 395 9.41 -10.87 22.64
N GLY A 396 10.12 -10.61 21.55
CA GLY A 396 11.54 -10.25 21.58
C GLY A 396 11.80 -9.00 22.40
N LEU A 397 11.00 -7.94 22.25
CA LEU A 397 11.11 -6.74 23.10
C LEU A 397 10.86 -7.06 24.58
N LEU A 398 9.80 -7.82 24.89
CA LEU A 398 9.45 -8.17 26.27
C LEU A 398 10.53 -9.00 26.98
N GLN A 399 11.27 -9.83 26.23
CA GLN A 399 12.43 -10.58 26.75
C GLN A 399 13.62 -9.65 27.05
N ARG A 400 13.88 -8.67 26.17
CA ARG A 400 15.01 -7.73 26.33
C ARG A 400 14.73 -6.61 27.34
N SER A 401 13.46 -6.23 27.52
CA SER A 401 13.07 -5.11 28.39
C SER A 401 11.99 -5.50 29.40
N ARG A 402 12.40 -5.76 30.65
CA ARG A 402 11.49 -6.03 31.76
C ARG A 402 10.65 -4.82 32.19
N ALA A 403 11.03 -3.63 31.77
CA ALA A 403 10.28 -2.40 32.02
C ALA A 403 9.03 -2.28 31.17
N ILE A 404 8.93 -3.02 30.06
CA ILE A 404 7.77 -3.00 29.16
C ILE A 404 6.85 -4.17 29.52
N ARG A 405 5.55 -3.94 29.43
CA ARG A 405 4.51 -4.99 29.54
C ARG A 405 3.47 -4.82 28.44
N PRO A 406 2.91 -5.91 27.92
CA PRO A 406 1.80 -5.82 26.96
C PRO A 406 0.54 -5.33 27.67
N VAL A 407 -0.33 -4.64 26.93
CA VAL A 407 -1.67 -4.27 27.34
C VAL A 407 -2.62 -4.54 26.17
N ALA A 408 -3.88 -4.84 26.46
CA ALA A 408 -4.86 -5.02 25.40
C ALA A 408 -4.99 -3.72 24.57
N THR A 409 -5.00 -3.86 23.25
CA THR A 409 -5.32 -2.73 22.38
C THR A 409 -6.79 -2.36 22.55
N ASP A 410 -7.05 -1.08 22.83
CA ASP A 410 -8.40 -0.59 23.00
C ASP A 410 -9.11 -0.47 21.63
N LEU A 411 -10.10 -1.32 21.39
CA LEU A 411 -10.87 -1.35 20.14
C LEU A 411 -12.16 -0.54 20.23
N THR A 412 -12.52 -0.02 21.40
CA THR A 412 -13.81 0.67 21.63
C THR A 412 -13.97 1.95 20.81
N ALA A 413 -12.85 2.56 20.40
CA ALA A 413 -12.85 3.73 19.51
C ALA A 413 -13.37 3.43 18.09
N ILE A 414 -13.50 2.15 17.70
CA ILE A 414 -13.87 1.74 16.33
C ILE A 414 -14.99 0.69 16.42
N PRO A 415 -16.26 1.11 16.35
CA PRO A 415 -17.39 0.19 16.43
C PRO A 415 -17.33 -0.93 15.40
N GLY A 416 -17.57 -2.16 15.83
CA GLY A 416 -17.58 -3.35 14.97
C GLY A 416 -16.21 -3.89 14.57
N LEU A 417 -15.12 -3.29 15.03
CA LEU A 417 -13.77 -3.78 14.71
C LEU A 417 -13.45 -5.08 15.47
N ASP A 418 -13.88 -5.20 16.73
CA ASP A 418 -13.58 -6.37 17.57
C ASP A 418 -14.04 -7.70 16.97
N GLU A 419 -15.15 -7.68 16.26
CA GLU A 419 -15.75 -8.85 15.59
C GLU A 419 -15.03 -9.23 14.28
N LYS A 420 -14.29 -8.29 13.69
CA LYS A 420 -13.67 -8.42 12.37
C LYS A 420 -12.16 -8.63 12.39
N VAL A 421 -11.51 -8.49 13.54
CA VAL A 421 -10.06 -8.69 13.64
C VAL A 421 -9.73 -10.08 14.16
N ARG A 422 -8.59 -10.59 13.76
CA ARG A 422 -7.99 -11.75 14.41
C ARG A 422 -7.24 -11.28 15.65
N LYS A 423 -7.68 -11.73 16.83
CA LYS A 423 -6.91 -11.55 18.07
C LYS A 423 -5.72 -12.50 18.05
N THR A 424 -4.54 -11.98 18.31
CA THR A 424 -3.30 -12.75 18.43
C THR A 424 -2.85 -12.78 19.90
N THR A 425 -1.72 -13.37 20.19
CA THR A 425 -1.19 -13.44 21.57
C THR A 425 -0.82 -12.05 22.12
N ARG A 426 -0.40 -11.12 21.23
CA ARG A 426 0.14 -9.80 21.63
C ARG A 426 -0.61 -8.62 21.10
N GLY A 427 -1.44 -8.81 20.08
CA GLY A 427 -2.14 -7.72 19.42
C GLY A 427 -3.34 -8.17 18.62
N ILE A 428 -3.64 -7.41 17.58
CA ILE A 428 -4.69 -7.71 16.61
C ILE A 428 -4.16 -7.70 15.21
N GLN A 429 -4.72 -8.53 14.35
CA GLN A 429 -4.42 -8.61 12.93
C GLN A 429 -5.65 -8.24 12.10
N MET A 430 -5.55 -7.20 11.30
CA MET A 430 -6.47 -6.86 10.21
C MET A 430 -5.97 -7.47 8.91
N SER A 431 -6.88 -7.81 8.01
CA SER A 431 -6.50 -8.34 6.70
C SER A 431 -7.58 -8.13 5.66
N PRO A 432 -7.26 -8.24 4.35
CA PRO A 432 -8.24 -8.05 3.29
C PRO A 432 -9.45 -8.97 3.37
N ALA A 433 -9.30 -10.21 3.82
CA ALA A 433 -10.44 -11.13 3.96
C ALA A 433 -11.29 -10.84 5.19
N LEU A 434 -10.72 -10.31 6.28
CA LEU A 434 -11.42 -10.04 7.53
C LEU A 434 -12.06 -8.66 7.58
N THR A 435 -11.28 -7.62 7.31
CA THR A 435 -11.69 -6.22 7.48
C THR A 435 -11.94 -5.49 6.16
N GLY A 436 -11.57 -6.09 5.01
CA GLY A 436 -11.60 -5.41 3.71
C GLY A 436 -10.48 -4.39 3.52
N THR A 437 -9.63 -4.18 4.53
CA THR A 437 -8.49 -3.26 4.54
C THR A 437 -7.21 -3.94 4.06
N ASP A 438 -6.09 -3.21 3.93
CA ASP A 438 -4.78 -3.84 3.87
C ASP A 438 -4.51 -4.60 5.18
N GLY A 439 -3.57 -5.56 5.13
CA GLY A 439 -3.18 -6.31 6.31
C GLY A 439 -2.34 -5.43 7.24
N PHE A 440 -2.85 -5.17 8.44
CA PHE A 440 -2.14 -4.43 9.49
C PHE A 440 -2.18 -5.21 10.80
N TYR A 441 -1.05 -5.23 11.47
CA TYR A 441 -0.95 -5.70 12.86
C TYR A 441 -0.79 -4.49 13.78
N VAL A 442 -1.45 -4.53 14.94
CA VAL A 442 -1.36 -3.50 15.98
C VAL A 442 -1.21 -4.17 17.34
N ALA A 443 -0.17 -3.80 18.08
CA ALA A 443 0.03 -4.21 19.47
C ALA A 443 0.32 -3.02 20.36
N THR A 444 -0.27 -3.00 21.54
CA THR A 444 -0.09 -1.95 22.53
C THR A 444 0.68 -2.46 23.74
N MET A 445 1.63 -1.66 24.20
CA MET A 445 2.47 -1.95 25.37
C MET A 445 2.57 -0.71 26.24
N THR A 446 2.94 -0.86 27.49
CA THR A 446 3.19 0.26 28.41
C THR A 446 4.48 0.06 29.16
N ARG A 447 5.18 1.16 29.45
CA ARG A 447 6.31 1.14 30.40
C ARG A 447 5.76 1.09 31.83
N LYS A 448 6.25 0.15 32.64
CA LYS A 448 5.91 0.06 34.06
C LYS A 448 6.23 1.37 34.78
N SER A 449 5.41 1.72 35.76
CA SER A 449 5.62 2.87 36.65
C SER A 449 6.84 2.67 37.56
#